data_b5e7210faf37fa0c9d6be05db3912c89
#
_entry.id   b5e7210faf37fa0c9d6be05db3912c89
#
_cell.length_a   1.000
_cell.length_b   1.000
_cell.length_c   1.000
_cell.angle_alpha   90.00
_cell.angle_beta   90.00
_cell.angle_gamma   90.00
#
_symmetry.space_group_name_H-M   'P 1'
#
loop_
_entity.id
_entity.type
_entity.pdbx_description
1 polymer ?
#
loop_
_entity_poly.entity_id
_entity_poly.type
_entity_poly.pdbx_seq_one_letter_code
_entity_poly.pdbx_strand_id
1 'polypeptide(L)'
;MLPCSCATRLLRKGLVADSVERVTAAPDIEADLDAAFAALGDRTRRAIISRLTEGEATVSELAEPSGLTHQAISRHVGILRRCGLIHQRVDGQRRPCRLDGERMQELAGWIIEQRRQWESRLDKLEDHLTSLQGERT
;
A
#
# COMPACT_ATOMS: atom_id res chain seq x y z
N MET A 1 0.34 0.52 15.87
CA MET A 1 0.96 0.10 17.13
C MET A 1 1.39 -1.34 17.14
N LEU A 2 0.45 -2.24 17.02
CA LEU A 2 0.74 -3.67 17.04
C LEU A 2 1.67 -4.12 15.91
N PRO A 3 1.52 -3.61 14.68
CA PRO A 3 2.44 -3.97 13.61
C PRO A 3 3.88 -3.61 13.91
N CYS A 4 4.07 -2.49 14.55
CA CYS A 4 5.40 -2.05 14.96
C CYS A 4 6.02 -2.99 15.98
N SER A 5 5.21 -3.52 16.86
CA SER A 5 5.68 -4.47 17.86
C SER A 5 6.14 -5.76 17.22
N CYS A 6 5.43 -6.23 16.22
CA CYS A 6 5.81 -7.43 15.50
C CYS A 6 7.11 -7.24 14.74
N ALA A 7 7.25 -6.11 14.09
CA ALA A 7 8.46 -5.78 13.38
C ALA A 7 9.66 -5.70 14.34
N THR A 8 9.44 -5.05 15.46
CA THR A 8 10.47 -4.92 16.47
C THR A 8 10.90 -6.29 17.03
N ARG A 9 9.94 -7.19 17.15
CA ARG A 9 10.23 -8.52 17.67
C ARG A 9 11.06 -9.34 16.69
N LEU A 10 10.75 -9.23 15.42
CA LEU A 10 11.55 -9.86 14.38
C LEU A 10 12.95 -9.30 14.36
N LEU A 11 13.06 -8.01 14.61
CA LEU A 11 14.32 -7.32 14.62
C LEU A 11 15.24 -7.77 15.76
N ARG A 12 14.73 -8.33 16.82
CA ARG A 12 15.54 -8.74 17.96
C ARG A 12 16.32 -10.02 17.74
N LYS A 13 16.04 -10.76 16.73
CA LYS A 13 16.84 -11.94 16.42
C LYS A 13 18.13 -11.48 15.76
N GLY A 14 19.23 -12.02 16.15
CA GLY A 14 20.54 -11.57 15.73
C GLY A 14 20.75 -11.40 14.23
N LEU A 15 19.93 -12.05 13.43
CA LEU A 15 19.91 -11.85 11.98
C LEU A 15 19.57 -10.43 11.56
N VAL A 16 19.05 -9.69 12.50
CA VAL A 16 18.55 -8.36 12.25
C VAL A 16 19.64 -7.36 11.97
N ALA A 17 20.83 -7.54 12.53
CA ALA A 17 21.90 -6.61 12.28
C ALA A 17 22.21 -6.50 10.78
N ASP A 18 22.31 -7.63 10.13
CA ASP A 18 22.53 -7.67 8.68
C ASP A 18 21.33 -7.14 7.91
N SER A 19 20.13 -7.45 8.42
CA SER A 19 18.90 -6.97 7.81
C SER A 19 18.76 -5.47 7.95
N VAL A 20 19.18 -4.94 9.09
CA VAL A 20 19.15 -3.49 9.33
C VAL A 20 20.08 -2.76 8.36
N GLU A 21 21.24 -3.31 8.12
CA GLU A 21 22.17 -2.69 7.17
C GLU A 21 21.58 -2.68 5.76
N ARG A 22 20.91 -3.75 5.36
CA ARG A 22 20.26 -3.81 4.05
C ARG A 22 19.08 -2.86 3.96
N VAL A 23 18.31 -2.78 5.04
CA VAL A 23 17.20 -1.84 5.11
C VAL A 23 17.72 -0.41 5.07
N THR A 24 18.86 -0.16 5.71
CA THR A 24 19.50 1.14 5.67
C THR A 24 20.01 1.47 4.27
N ALA A 25 20.46 0.45 3.54
CA ALA A 25 20.91 0.62 2.16
C ALA A 25 19.76 0.90 1.19
N ALA A 26 18.55 0.42 1.52
CA ALA A 26 17.34 0.69 0.74
C ALA A 26 16.22 1.16 1.65
N PRO A 27 16.44 2.22 2.44
CA PRO A 27 15.45 2.68 3.42
C PRO A 27 14.19 3.22 2.76
N ASP A 28 14.32 3.63 1.53
CA ASP A 28 13.25 4.30 0.81
C ASP A 28 12.06 3.40 0.52
N ILE A 29 12.31 2.10 0.32
CA ILE A 29 11.25 1.14 -0.01
C ILE A 29 10.29 0.95 1.17
N GLU A 30 10.83 0.76 2.36
CA GLU A 30 10.00 0.58 3.56
C GLU A 30 9.27 1.87 3.94
N ALA A 31 9.99 2.99 3.94
CA ALA A 31 9.39 4.28 4.25
C ALA A 31 8.33 4.66 3.23
N ASP A 32 8.58 4.37 1.96
CA ASP A 32 7.63 4.61 0.88
C ASP A 32 6.39 3.73 1.02
N LEU A 33 6.56 2.49 1.42
CA LEU A 33 5.46 1.57 1.64
C LEU A 33 4.57 2.07 2.79
N ASP A 34 5.19 2.50 3.89
CA ASP A 34 4.49 3.06 5.04
C ASP A 34 3.68 4.28 4.64
N ALA A 35 4.30 5.20 3.90
CA ALA A 35 3.65 6.42 3.44
C ALA A 35 2.47 6.12 2.53
N ALA A 36 2.62 5.16 1.64
CA ALA A 36 1.58 4.77 0.70
C ALA A 36 0.38 4.13 1.42
N PHE A 37 0.63 3.22 2.34
CA PHE A 37 -0.46 2.62 3.12
C PHE A 37 -1.15 3.64 4.01
N ALA A 38 -0.39 4.55 4.61
CA ALA A 38 -0.97 5.63 5.41
C ALA A 38 -1.86 6.53 4.55
N ALA A 39 -1.42 6.84 3.34
CA ALA A 39 -2.21 7.63 2.41
C ALA A 39 -3.52 6.93 2.05
N LEU A 40 -3.50 5.63 1.86
CA LEU A 40 -4.70 4.84 1.56
C LEU A 40 -5.61 4.64 2.76
N GLY A 41 -5.18 5.03 3.95
CA GLY A 41 -5.98 4.96 5.16
C GLY A 41 -7.13 5.97 5.23
N ASP A 42 -7.24 6.83 4.25
CA ASP A 42 -8.27 7.88 4.20
C ASP A 42 -9.30 7.59 3.12
N ARG A 43 -10.56 7.71 3.46
CA ARG A 43 -11.68 7.42 2.56
C ARG A 43 -11.66 8.29 1.30
N THR A 44 -11.41 9.57 1.48
CA THR A 44 -11.40 10.52 0.36
C THR A 44 -10.26 10.19 -0.60
N ARG A 45 -9.09 9.87 -0.07
CA ARG A 45 -7.96 9.51 -0.92
C ARG A 45 -8.21 8.21 -1.69
N ARG A 46 -8.85 7.23 -1.07
CA ARG A 46 -9.24 6.01 -1.79
C ARG A 46 -10.25 6.32 -2.92
N ALA A 47 -11.17 7.23 -2.68
CA ALA A 47 -12.12 7.65 -3.71
C ALA A 47 -11.41 8.34 -4.89
N ILE A 48 -10.40 9.15 -4.59
CA ILE A 48 -9.58 9.78 -5.63
C ILE A 48 -8.85 8.72 -6.47
N ILE A 49 -8.24 7.75 -5.80
CA ILE A 49 -7.57 6.64 -6.50
C ILE A 49 -8.56 5.90 -7.41
N SER A 50 -9.74 5.58 -6.90
CA SER A 50 -10.77 4.89 -7.68
C SER A 50 -11.18 5.69 -8.92
N ARG A 51 -11.33 6.99 -8.77
CA ARG A 51 -11.67 7.86 -9.91
C ARG A 51 -10.54 7.86 -10.94
N LEU A 52 -9.30 7.87 -10.49
CA LEU A 52 -8.15 7.91 -11.39
C LEU A 52 -7.90 6.59 -12.12
N THR A 53 -8.50 5.49 -11.68
CA THR A 53 -8.45 4.24 -12.44
C THR A 53 -9.22 4.35 -13.76
N GLU A 54 -10.16 5.27 -13.84
CA GLU A 54 -10.94 5.51 -15.04
C GLU A 54 -10.22 6.41 -16.05
N GLY A 55 -9.22 7.14 -15.60
CA GLY A 55 -8.46 8.05 -16.45
C GLY A 55 -7.98 9.26 -15.68
N GLU A 56 -7.19 10.09 -16.34
CA GLU A 56 -6.66 11.31 -15.75
C GLU A 56 -7.79 12.26 -15.35
N ALA A 57 -7.55 13.04 -14.30
CA ALA A 57 -8.48 14.04 -13.82
C ALA A 57 -7.73 15.18 -13.14
N THR A 58 -8.22 16.39 -13.31
CA THR A 58 -7.69 17.55 -12.61
C THR A 58 -8.26 17.60 -11.19
N VAL A 59 -7.67 18.43 -10.33
CA VAL A 59 -8.18 18.64 -8.96
C VAL A 59 -9.64 19.10 -9.01
N SER A 60 -9.98 19.99 -9.94
CA SER A 60 -11.35 20.47 -10.10
C SER A 60 -12.32 19.34 -10.43
N GLU A 61 -11.93 18.46 -11.35
CA GLU A 61 -12.75 17.30 -11.72
C GLU A 61 -12.90 16.30 -10.58
N LEU A 62 -11.88 16.20 -9.74
CA LEU A 62 -11.93 15.33 -8.55
C LEU A 62 -12.79 15.94 -7.45
N ALA A 63 -12.78 17.25 -7.30
CA ALA A 63 -13.53 17.95 -6.26
C ALA A 63 -15.03 17.94 -6.52
N GLU A 64 -15.42 18.04 -7.77
CA GLU A 64 -16.82 18.20 -8.16
C GLU A 64 -17.73 17.11 -7.59
N PRO A 65 -17.47 15.81 -7.80
CA PRO A 65 -18.36 14.78 -7.27
C PRO A 65 -18.21 14.53 -5.77
N SER A 66 -17.12 15.00 -5.17
CA SER A 66 -16.85 14.73 -3.76
C SER A 66 -17.61 15.64 -2.79
N GLY A 67 -18.08 16.77 -3.27
CA GLY A 67 -18.66 17.81 -2.42
C GLY A 67 -17.66 18.53 -1.53
N LEU A 68 -16.38 18.24 -1.66
CA LEU A 68 -15.33 18.89 -0.91
C LEU A 68 -14.78 20.09 -1.68
N THR A 69 -14.10 20.97 -0.96
CA THR A 69 -13.51 22.16 -1.56
C THR A 69 -12.32 21.78 -2.43
N HIS A 70 -11.98 22.63 -3.38
CA HIS A 70 -10.81 22.48 -4.22
C HIS A 70 -9.54 22.38 -3.35
N GLN A 71 -9.45 23.18 -2.30
CA GLN A 71 -8.30 23.15 -1.39
C GLN A 71 -8.16 21.82 -0.65
N ALA A 72 -9.29 21.27 -0.19
CA ALA A 72 -9.29 19.99 0.51
C ALA A 72 -8.80 18.86 -0.41
N ILE A 73 -9.33 18.81 -1.63
CA ILE A 73 -8.91 17.81 -2.62
C ILE A 73 -7.45 18.02 -3.01
N SER A 74 -7.03 19.26 -3.20
CA SER A 74 -5.64 19.56 -3.52
C SER A 74 -4.68 19.04 -2.44
N ARG A 75 -5.08 19.14 -1.18
CA ARG A 75 -4.29 18.61 -0.06
C ARG A 75 -4.18 17.08 -0.14
N HIS A 76 -5.30 16.40 -0.39
CA HIS A 76 -5.30 14.95 -0.53
C HIS A 76 -4.46 14.50 -1.73
N VAL A 77 -4.58 15.19 -2.84
CA VAL A 77 -3.77 14.92 -4.04
C VAL A 77 -2.28 15.12 -3.72
N GLY A 78 -1.95 16.16 -2.96
CA GLY A 78 -0.57 16.40 -2.53
C GLY A 78 0.00 15.27 -1.70
N ILE A 79 -0.79 14.71 -0.81
CA ILE A 79 -0.36 13.56 0.00
C ILE A 79 -0.12 12.34 -0.89
N LEU A 80 -1.05 12.05 -1.79
CA LEU A 80 -0.92 10.92 -2.71
C LEU A 80 0.26 11.08 -3.66
N ARG A 81 0.54 12.31 -4.08
CA ARG A 81 1.68 12.59 -4.95
C ARG A 81 3.00 12.39 -4.22
N ARG A 82 3.10 12.83 -2.97
CA ARG A 82 4.32 12.69 -2.18
C ARG A 82 4.68 11.24 -1.92
N CYS A 83 3.70 10.36 -1.80
CA CYS A 83 3.97 8.93 -1.61
C CYS A 83 4.09 8.16 -2.93
N GLY A 84 4.04 8.85 -4.04
CA GLY A 84 4.28 8.25 -5.36
C GLY A 84 3.09 7.54 -5.98
N LEU A 85 1.91 7.61 -5.38
CA LEU A 85 0.71 6.95 -5.92
C LEU A 85 0.11 7.71 -7.09
N ILE A 86 0.34 9.00 -7.16
CA ILE A 86 -0.21 9.87 -8.20
C ILE A 86 0.91 10.71 -8.78
N HIS A 87 0.86 10.90 -10.08
CA HIS A 87 1.68 11.88 -10.79
C HIS A 87 0.79 12.98 -11.34
N GLN A 88 1.33 14.17 -11.39
CA GLN A 88 0.64 15.33 -11.93
C GLN A 88 1.51 15.94 -13.02
N ARG A 89 0.94 16.11 -14.19
CA ARG A 89 1.65 16.73 -15.30
C ARG A 89 1.11 18.13 -15.56
N VAL A 90 1.86 18.91 -16.31
CA VAL A 90 1.45 20.24 -16.70
C VAL A 90 0.98 20.18 -18.17
N ASP A 91 -0.24 20.64 -18.39
CA ASP A 91 -0.85 20.69 -19.71
C ASP A 91 -1.49 22.07 -19.88
N GLY A 92 -0.68 23.03 -20.29
CA GLY A 92 -1.09 24.43 -20.31
C GLY A 92 -1.38 24.93 -18.90
N GLN A 93 -2.61 25.38 -18.67
CA GLN A 93 -3.06 25.79 -17.34
C GLN A 93 -3.66 24.63 -16.54
N ARG A 94 -3.82 23.50 -17.18
CA ARG A 94 -4.36 22.30 -16.52
C ARG A 94 -3.23 21.50 -15.90
N ARG A 95 -3.58 20.80 -14.81
CA ARG A 95 -2.64 19.91 -14.12
C ARG A 95 -3.31 18.59 -13.81
N PRO A 96 -3.51 17.76 -14.85
CA PRO A 96 -4.17 16.48 -14.67
C PRO A 96 -3.32 15.53 -13.84
N CYS A 97 -4.00 14.81 -12.98
CA CYS A 97 -3.41 13.77 -12.13
C CYS A 97 -3.64 12.41 -12.78
N ARG A 98 -2.67 11.54 -12.69
CA ARG A 98 -2.82 10.16 -13.11
C ARG A 98 -2.29 9.22 -12.05
N LEU A 99 -2.85 8.03 -12.01
CA LEU A 99 -2.45 6.99 -11.08
C LEU A 99 -1.13 6.37 -11.54
N ASP A 100 -0.25 6.09 -10.59
CA ASP A 100 0.97 5.32 -10.85
C ASP A 100 0.67 3.83 -10.68
N GLY A 101 0.53 3.15 -11.81
CA GLY A 101 0.21 1.73 -11.83
C GLY A 101 1.30 0.85 -11.24
N GLU A 102 2.56 1.21 -11.43
CA GLU A 102 3.69 0.45 -10.88
C GLU A 102 3.68 0.53 -9.37
N ARG A 103 3.42 1.72 -8.83
CA ARG A 103 3.34 1.92 -7.40
C ARG A 103 2.20 1.14 -6.77
N MET A 104 1.05 1.15 -7.43
CA MET A 104 -0.10 0.35 -7.00
C MET A 104 0.24 -1.14 -7.02
N GLN A 105 0.99 -1.56 -8.01
CA GLN A 105 1.40 -2.96 -8.14
C GLN A 105 2.34 -3.38 -7.01
N GLU A 106 3.24 -2.50 -6.59
CA GLU A 106 4.12 -2.75 -5.44
C GLU A 106 3.33 -2.99 -4.15
N LEU A 107 2.33 -2.13 -3.91
CA LEU A 107 1.48 -2.26 -2.74
C LEU A 107 0.65 -3.54 -2.78
N ALA A 108 0.06 -3.82 -3.92
CA ALA A 108 -0.71 -5.04 -4.12
C ALA A 108 0.16 -6.28 -3.95
N GLY A 109 1.39 -6.22 -4.45
CA GLY A 109 2.34 -7.32 -4.35
C GLY A 109 2.65 -7.70 -2.91
N TRP A 110 2.83 -6.70 -2.05
CA TRP A 110 3.06 -6.96 -0.63
C TRP A 110 1.87 -7.68 0.00
N ILE A 111 0.66 -7.21 -0.27
CA ILE A 111 -0.57 -7.79 0.27
C ILE A 111 -0.75 -9.22 -0.24
N ILE A 112 -0.54 -9.43 -1.54
CA ILE A 112 -0.67 -10.75 -2.17
C ILE A 112 0.32 -11.73 -1.55
N GLU A 113 1.55 -11.30 -1.30
CA GLU A 113 2.56 -12.15 -0.68
C GLU A 113 2.15 -12.57 0.75
N GLN A 114 1.61 -11.64 1.53
CA GLN A 114 1.14 -11.96 2.87
C GLN A 114 -0.01 -12.97 2.82
N ARG A 115 -0.93 -12.78 1.89
CA ARG A 115 -2.05 -13.70 1.71
C ARG A 115 -1.56 -15.08 1.29
N ARG A 116 -0.61 -15.14 0.37
CA ARG A 116 -0.04 -16.40 -0.11
C ARG A 116 0.60 -17.20 1.05
N GLN A 117 1.34 -16.50 1.90
CA GLN A 117 1.95 -17.14 3.07
C GLN A 117 0.90 -17.66 4.04
N TRP A 118 -0.14 -16.88 4.24
CA TRP A 118 -1.24 -17.28 5.11
C TRP A 118 -1.96 -18.53 4.58
N GLU A 119 -2.28 -18.53 3.30
CA GLU A 119 -2.93 -19.68 2.64
C GLU A 119 -2.06 -20.93 2.73
N SER A 120 -0.77 -20.79 2.51
CA SER A 120 0.18 -21.91 2.62
C SER A 120 0.17 -22.52 4.02
N ARG A 121 0.07 -21.71 5.04
CA ARG A 121 -0.01 -22.19 6.43
C ARG A 121 -1.31 -22.93 6.69
N LEU A 122 -2.41 -22.45 6.14
CA LEU A 122 -3.71 -23.12 6.27
C LEU A 122 -3.69 -24.46 5.58
N ASP A 123 -3.12 -24.55 4.39
CA ASP A 123 -3.00 -25.80 3.65
C ASP A 123 -2.20 -26.84 4.45
N LYS A 124 -1.09 -26.43 5.04
CA LYS A 124 -0.26 -27.32 5.87
C LYS A 124 -1.02 -27.82 7.09
N LEU A 125 -1.82 -26.96 7.69
CA LEU A 125 -2.64 -27.34 8.83
C LEU A 125 -3.71 -28.33 8.42
N GLU A 126 -4.36 -28.10 7.30
CA GLU A 126 -5.38 -28.98 6.76
C GLU A 126 -4.79 -30.36 6.45
N ASP A 127 -3.63 -30.40 5.81
CA ASP A 127 -2.92 -31.63 5.51
C ASP A 127 -2.60 -32.41 6.80
N HIS A 128 -2.15 -31.69 7.81
CA HIS A 128 -1.84 -32.30 9.12
C HIS A 128 -3.06 -32.89 9.79
N LEU A 129 -4.18 -32.17 9.76
CA LEU A 129 -5.44 -32.66 10.33
C LEU A 129 -5.95 -33.89 9.59
N THR A 130 -5.85 -33.87 8.26
CA THR A 130 -6.25 -35.00 7.42
C THR A 130 -5.41 -36.23 7.73
N SER A 131 -4.11 -36.04 7.92
CA SER A 131 -3.18 -37.09 8.29
C SER A 131 -3.56 -37.71 9.64
N LEU A 132 -3.86 -36.89 10.62
CA LEU A 132 -4.28 -37.36 11.95
C LEU A 132 -5.60 -38.12 11.90
N GLN A 133 -6.53 -37.69 11.06
CA GLN A 133 -7.79 -38.40 10.89
C GLN A 133 -7.61 -39.75 10.20
N GLY A 134 -6.67 -39.82 9.28
CA GLY A 134 -6.32 -41.07 8.60
C GLY A 134 -5.72 -42.10 9.55
N GLU A 135 -4.97 -41.68 10.55
CA GLU A 135 -4.39 -42.57 11.53
C GLU A 135 -5.41 -43.16 12.49
N ARG A 136 -6.57 -42.53 12.65
CA ARG A 136 -7.63 -43.00 13.52
C ARG A 136 -8.49 -44.13 12.89
N THR A 137 -8.38 -44.28 11.61
CA THR A 137 -9.08 -45.35 10.93
C THR A 137 -8.14 -46.50 10.62
#